data_7dbe6d49336391c7e79c88342c18a9d9
#
_entry.id   7dbe6d49336391c7e79c88342c18a9d9
#
_cell.length_a   1.000
_cell.length_b   1.000
_cell.length_c   1.000
_cell.angle_alpha   90.00
_cell.angle_beta   90.00
_cell.angle_gamma   90.00
#
_symmetry.space_group_name_H-M   'P 1'
#
loop_
_entity.id
_entity.type
_entity.pdbx_description
1 polymer ?
#
loop_
_entity_poly.entity_id
_entity_poly.type
_entity_poly.pdbx_seq_one_letter_code
_entity_poly.pdbx_strand_id
1 'polypeptide(L)'
;MNTENKTFDLIFNDENNSNNKGFAESLDYCRNYIKHNAVTNFSYFEDYKNGTVSIYCNETDETVEVYSCEDGSLLESKIKKNHK
;
A
#
# COMPACT_ATOMS: atom_id res chain seq x y z
N MET A 1 -4.57 -8.61 17.08
CA MET A 1 -4.69 -9.01 16.64
C MET A 1 -5.56 -8.79 15.84
N ASN A 2 -6.01 -8.20 15.75
CA ASN A 2 -6.92 -8.19 15.04
C ASN A 2 -6.97 -7.30 13.94
N THR A 3 -6.29 -7.57 12.84
CA THR A 3 -6.36 -6.82 11.62
C THR A 3 -7.69 -7.06 10.93
N GLU A 4 -8.46 -8.03 11.39
CA GLU A 4 -9.70 -8.28 10.72
C GLU A 4 -10.72 -7.20 11.00
N ASN A 5 -10.52 -6.38 12.02
CA ASN A 5 -11.40 -5.27 12.27
C ASN A 5 -10.87 -3.97 11.75
N LYS A 6 -9.79 -4.03 10.98
CA LYS A 6 -9.19 -2.81 10.44
C LYS A 6 -9.34 -2.74 8.95
N THR A 7 -9.43 -1.55 8.45
CA THR A 7 -9.51 -1.33 7.02
C THR A 7 -8.31 -0.52 6.56
N PHE A 8 -7.92 -0.73 5.32
CA PHE A 8 -6.70 -0.12 4.79
C PHE A 8 -6.98 0.52 3.45
N ASP A 9 -6.34 1.63 3.21
CA ASP A 9 -6.43 2.33 1.94
C ASP A 9 -5.07 2.32 1.26
N LEU A 10 -5.05 2.60 -0.01
CA LEU A 10 -3.82 2.77 -0.75
C LEU A 10 -3.60 4.26 -1.03
N ILE A 11 -2.40 4.73 -0.75
CA ILE A 11 -2.03 6.11 -1.03
C ILE A 11 -0.89 6.10 -2.02
N PHE A 12 -1.13 6.65 -3.20
CA PHE A 12 -0.12 6.72 -4.25
C PHE A 12 0.60 8.06 -4.15
N ASN A 13 1.91 8.04 -4.16
CA ASN A 13 2.73 9.23 -4.02
C ASN A 13 3.82 9.28 -5.06
N ASP A 14 4.09 10.47 -5.59
CA ASP A 14 5.31 10.70 -6.31
C ASP A 14 5.84 12.04 -5.81
N GLU A 15 6.86 12.59 -6.44
CA GLU A 15 7.46 13.80 -5.91
C GLU A 15 6.54 15.01 -6.00
N ASN A 16 5.49 14.93 -6.78
CA ASN A 16 4.59 16.06 -6.97
C ASN A 16 3.20 15.87 -6.42
N ASN A 17 2.76 14.62 -6.27
CA ASN A 17 1.37 14.34 -5.96
C ASN A 17 1.19 13.27 -4.92
N SER A 18 0.11 13.36 -4.19
CA SER A 18 -0.29 12.33 -3.23
C SER A 18 -1.78 12.09 -3.43
N ASN A 19 -2.18 10.85 -3.60
CA ASN A 19 -3.56 10.53 -3.91
C ASN A 19 -4.03 9.32 -3.10
N ASN A 20 -4.97 9.57 -2.20
CA ASN A 20 -5.52 8.51 -1.36
C ASN A 20 -6.69 7.84 -2.07
N LYS A 21 -6.58 6.54 -2.26
CA LYS A 21 -7.67 5.76 -2.82
C LYS A 21 -8.33 5.01 -1.69
N GLY A 22 -9.51 5.42 -1.35
CA GLY A 22 -10.22 4.87 -0.19
C GLY A 22 -10.74 3.49 -0.46
N PHE A 23 -9.89 2.51 -0.36
CA PHE A 23 -10.25 1.12 -0.59
C PHE A 23 -11.07 0.56 0.55
N ALA A 24 -10.65 0.83 1.78
CA ALA A 24 -11.27 0.28 2.98
C ALA A 24 -11.33 -1.25 2.91
N GLU A 25 -10.22 -1.87 2.54
CA GLU A 25 -10.12 -3.31 2.38
C GLU A 25 -9.16 -3.91 3.39
N SER A 26 -9.07 -5.23 3.43
CA SER A 26 -8.14 -5.90 4.35
C SER A 26 -6.70 -5.65 3.94
N LEU A 27 -5.79 -5.89 4.87
CA LEU A 27 -4.37 -5.76 4.58
C LEU A 27 -3.94 -6.71 3.47
N ASP A 28 -4.42 -7.95 3.51
CA ASP A 28 -4.07 -8.91 2.48
C ASP A 28 -4.59 -8.50 1.11
N TYR A 29 -5.77 -7.94 1.07
CA TYR A 29 -6.33 -7.46 -0.20
C TYR A 29 -5.43 -6.37 -0.77
N CYS A 30 -5.00 -5.44 0.06
CA CYS A 30 -4.15 -4.35 -0.39
C CYS A 30 -2.81 -4.86 -0.89
N ARG A 31 -2.22 -5.81 -0.18
CA ARG A 31 -0.95 -6.40 -0.59
C ARG A 31 -1.06 -7.11 -1.92
N ASN A 32 -2.12 -7.88 -2.09
CA ASN A 32 -2.32 -8.62 -3.34
C ASN A 32 -2.63 -7.68 -4.50
N TYR A 33 -3.37 -6.63 -4.25
CA TYR A 33 -3.67 -5.65 -5.27
C TYR A 33 -2.38 -5.00 -5.79
N ILE A 34 -1.48 -4.63 -4.88
CA ILE A 34 -0.22 -4.04 -5.26
C ILE A 34 0.60 -5.04 -6.08
N LYS A 35 0.69 -6.26 -5.59
CA LYS A 35 1.51 -7.26 -6.25
C LYS A 35 1.04 -7.57 -7.67
N HIS A 36 -0.27 -7.67 -7.86
CA HIS A 36 -0.80 -7.98 -9.17
C HIS A 36 -0.72 -6.81 -10.12
N ASN A 37 -0.95 -5.61 -9.66
CA ASN A 37 -1.13 -4.48 -10.56
C ASN A 37 0.15 -3.70 -10.85
N ALA A 38 1.12 -3.78 -9.96
CA ALA A 38 2.39 -3.10 -10.20
C ALA A 38 3.12 -3.70 -11.38
N VAL A 39 3.10 -5.02 -11.49
CA VAL A 39 3.83 -5.68 -12.57
C VAL A 39 3.21 -5.42 -13.94
N THR A 40 1.94 -5.04 -13.99
CA THR A 40 1.28 -4.75 -15.26
C THR A 40 1.12 -3.25 -15.50
N ASN A 41 1.60 -2.43 -14.58
CA ASN A 41 1.46 -0.98 -14.66
C ASN A 41 0.00 -0.55 -14.84
N PHE A 42 -0.89 -1.22 -14.12
CA PHE A 42 -2.31 -0.99 -14.28
C PHE A 42 -2.76 0.29 -13.57
N SER A 43 -3.50 1.12 -14.29
CA SER A 43 -4.18 2.26 -13.68
C SER A 43 -3.20 3.19 -12.95
N TYR A 44 -3.39 3.39 -11.65
CA TYR A 44 -2.57 4.32 -10.88
C TYR A 44 -1.11 3.91 -10.82
N PHE A 45 -0.80 2.63 -11.01
CA PHE A 45 0.59 2.18 -10.97
C PHE A 45 1.36 2.74 -12.16
N GLU A 46 0.67 2.95 -13.27
CA GLU A 46 1.31 3.57 -14.41
C GLU A 46 1.49 5.07 -14.17
N ASP A 47 0.47 5.71 -13.60
CA ASP A 47 0.52 7.16 -13.38
C ASP A 47 1.58 7.53 -12.36
N TYR A 48 1.83 6.66 -11.38
CA TYR A 48 2.79 6.94 -10.32
C TYR A 48 4.00 6.01 -10.42
N LYS A 49 4.36 5.64 -11.63
CA LYS A 49 5.36 4.63 -11.87
C LYS A 49 6.68 4.86 -11.14
N ASN A 50 7.10 6.11 -11.03
CA ASN A 50 8.34 6.43 -10.35
C ASN A 50 8.16 6.73 -8.87
N GLY A 51 6.97 6.49 -8.37
CA GLY A 51 6.65 6.81 -6.99
C GLY A 51 6.42 5.58 -6.16
N THR A 52 5.64 5.76 -5.10
CA THR A 52 5.36 4.70 -4.15
C THR A 52 3.87 4.54 -3.93
N VAL A 53 3.48 3.37 -3.43
CA VAL A 53 2.13 3.16 -2.96
C VAL A 53 2.24 2.70 -1.52
N SER A 54 1.53 3.39 -0.63
CA SER A 54 1.55 3.10 0.80
C SER A 54 0.26 2.43 1.20
N ILE A 55 0.33 1.50 2.14
CA ILE A 55 -0.86 0.93 2.74
C ILE A 55 -1.09 1.66 4.05
N TYR A 56 -2.24 2.28 4.17
CA TYR A 56 -2.58 3.16 5.28
C TYR A 56 -3.71 2.54 6.08
N CYS A 57 -3.52 2.44 7.39
CA CYS A 57 -4.53 1.87 8.27
C CYS A 57 -5.48 2.96 8.74
N ASN A 58 -6.75 2.82 8.41
CA ASN A 58 -7.75 3.85 8.72
C ASN A 58 -8.02 3.97 10.21
N GLU A 59 -7.96 2.87 10.94
CA GLU A 59 -8.29 2.89 12.36
C GLU A 59 -7.17 3.44 13.23
N THR A 60 -5.91 3.20 12.85
CA THR A 60 -4.79 3.69 13.63
C THR A 60 -4.16 4.95 13.04
N ASP A 61 -4.61 5.33 11.83
CA ASP A 61 -4.13 6.55 11.19
C ASP A 61 -2.65 6.46 10.90
N GLU A 62 -2.16 5.29 10.51
CA GLU A 62 -0.74 5.07 10.26
C GLU A 62 -0.49 4.39 8.95
N THR A 63 0.61 4.76 8.30
CA THR A 63 1.11 4.02 7.15
C THR A 63 1.82 2.78 7.67
N VAL A 64 1.42 1.61 7.23
CA VAL A 64 2.01 0.38 7.75
C VAL A 64 3.04 -0.24 6.79
N GLU A 65 2.87 -0.05 5.49
CA GLU A 65 3.82 -0.58 4.50
C GLU A 65 3.91 0.36 3.31
N VAL A 66 5.07 0.39 2.67
CA VAL A 66 5.28 1.22 1.48
C VAL A 66 5.92 0.35 0.41
N TYR A 67 5.42 0.44 -0.80
CA TYR A 67 5.88 -0.37 -1.92
C TYR A 67 6.25 0.52 -3.10
N SER A 68 7.13 0.01 -3.95
CA SER A 68 7.46 0.69 -5.20
C SER A 68 6.34 0.48 -6.20
N CYS A 69 5.91 1.53 -6.87
CA CYS A 69 4.89 1.40 -7.91
C CYS A 69 5.46 0.77 -9.17
N GLU A 70 6.77 0.79 -9.33
CA GLU A 70 7.37 0.25 -10.53
C GLU A 70 7.29 -1.27 -10.60
N ASP A 71 7.58 -1.93 -9.49
CA ASP A 71 7.62 -3.40 -9.49
C ASP A 71 6.92 -4.02 -8.29
N GLY A 72 6.33 -3.21 -7.43
CA GLY A 72 5.60 -3.74 -6.28
C GLY A 72 6.47 -4.26 -5.17
N SER A 73 7.75 -3.93 -5.18
CA SER A 73 8.64 -4.43 -4.11
C SER A 73 8.43 -3.64 -2.83
N LEU A 74 8.54 -4.32 -1.71
CA LEU A 74 8.38 -3.69 -0.40
C LEU A 74 9.58 -2.82 -0.10
N LEU A 75 9.32 -1.55 0.18
CA LEU A 75 10.37 -0.60 0.51
C LEU A 75 10.48 -0.34 2.00
N GLU A 76 9.35 -0.40 2.70
CA GLU A 76 9.34 -0.09 4.10
C GLU A 76 8.17 -0.77 4.77
N SER A 77 8.35 -1.28 5.98
CA SER A 77 7.27 -1.90 6.73
C SER A 77 7.38 -1.54 8.20
N LYS A 78 6.28 -1.13 8.78
CA LYS A 78 6.22 -0.86 10.21
C LYS A 78 5.59 -2.00 10.96
N ILE A 79 5.21 -3.05 10.25
CA ILE A 79 4.64 -4.21 10.91
C ILE A 79 5.76 -5.05 11.46
N LYS A 80 5.79 -5.25 12.78
CA LYS A 80 6.85 -6.02 13.39
C LYS A 80 6.65 -7.47 13.17
N LYS A 81 7.76 -8.15 12.85
CA LYS A 81 7.72 -9.56 12.80
C LYS A 81 7.90 -10.08 14.14
N ASN A 82 7.13 -11.01 14.53
CA ASN A 82 7.31 -11.51 15.75
C ASN A 82 8.18 -12.53 15.81
N HIS A 83 8.95 -12.74 16.51
CA HIS A 83 9.75 -13.84 16.58
C HIS A 83 10.30 -13.98 17.73
N LYS A 84 10.14 -14.26 17.94
CA LYS A 84 10.58 -14.44 18.74
C LYS A 84 10.87 -14.61 18.92
#